data_40effc177c49d06b5cbe2eb19bc35b29
#
_entry.id   40effc177c49d06b5cbe2eb19bc35b29
#
_cell.length_a   1.000
_cell.length_b   1.000
_cell.length_c   1.000
_cell.angle_alpha   90.00
_cell.angle_beta   90.00
_cell.angle_gamma   90.00
#
_symmetry.space_group_name_H-M   'P 1'
#
loop_
_entity.id
_entity.type
_entity.pdbx_description
1 polymer ?
#
loop_
_entity_poly.entity_id
_entity_poly.type
_entity_poly.pdbx_seq_one_letter_code
_entity_poly.pdbx_strand_id
1 'polypeptide(L)'
;MTRLGATIDHAGGRLSHEEIDFLNAAEARTACITARQSYGVEGITHLYRDLLQASDRMWKEVNAETGKKGPMQFATADVTVTGLTIDELRGALGPASLSRDYASLNPDHYFIEENGDGMHAMETFGMYGAPTEMHLIADPAMPVPVEPAAGYLVLTAGSTSLASDGTEINVLAFHQYKPLENGFAVKLGSLYPAATPQQIVEGHKIHMAIEFRSMCELAAGVDDGPRPASCSESA
;
A
#
# COMPACT_ATOMS: atom_id res chain seq x y z
N MET A 1 11.70 -24.23 20.25
CA MET A 1 13.04 -23.84 19.75
C MET A 1 13.61 -22.81 20.71
N THR A 2 14.74 -23.06 21.32
CA THR A 2 15.45 -22.09 22.17
C THR A 2 16.07 -21.05 21.25
N ARG A 3 15.63 -19.80 21.33
CA ARG A 3 16.27 -18.70 20.58
C ARG A 3 17.70 -18.53 21.11
N LEU A 4 18.68 -18.60 20.23
CA LEU A 4 20.06 -18.21 20.56
C LEU A 4 20.06 -16.68 20.69
N GLY A 5 20.44 -16.20 21.89
CA GLY A 5 20.68 -14.75 22.07
C GLY A 5 22.06 -14.42 21.50
N ALA A 6 22.12 -13.40 20.66
CA ALA A 6 23.38 -12.85 20.18
C ALA A 6 23.44 -11.35 20.51
N THR A 7 24.65 -10.85 20.79
CA THR A 7 24.96 -9.43 20.89
C THR A 7 26.21 -9.14 20.09
N ILE A 8 26.25 -7.99 19.41
CA ILE A 8 27.41 -7.56 18.62
C ILE A 8 27.86 -6.20 19.13
N ASP A 9 29.16 -6.07 19.41
CA ASP A 9 29.76 -4.77 19.71
C ASP A 9 30.06 -4.06 18.36
N HIS A 10 29.44 -2.91 18.14
CA HIS A 10 29.60 -2.14 16.92
C HIS A 10 29.72 -0.64 17.23
N ALA A 11 30.73 0.02 16.65
CA ALA A 11 30.98 1.46 16.77
C ALA A 11 30.90 2.02 18.21
N GLY A 12 31.35 1.24 19.19
CA GLY A 12 31.32 1.62 20.62
C GLY A 12 30.01 1.38 21.33
N GLY A 13 29.03 0.77 20.68
CA GLY A 13 27.78 0.29 21.26
C GLY A 13 27.63 -1.21 21.18
N ARG A 14 26.64 -1.75 21.90
CA ARG A 14 26.28 -3.15 21.84
C ARG A 14 24.87 -3.27 21.27
N LEU A 15 24.71 -4.03 20.19
CA LEU A 15 23.42 -4.31 19.57
C LEU A 15 22.87 -5.64 20.08
N SER A 16 21.58 -5.66 20.41
CA SER A 16 20.81 -6.87 20.68
C SER A 16 20.50 -7.61 19.38
N HIS A 17 20.07 -8.87 19.51
CA HIS A 17 19.61 -9.65 18.37
C HIS A 17 18.45 -8.99 17.61
N GLU A 18 17.51 -8.40 18.33
CA GLU A 18 16.35 -7.71 17.74
C GLU A 18 16.76 -6.43 16.99
N GLU A 19 17.72 -5.68 17.51
CA GLU A 19 18.26 -4.50 16.82
C GLU A 19 19.02 -4.86 15.53
N ILE A 20 19.76 -6.00 15.53
CA ILE A 20 20.43 -6.51 14.33
C ILE A 20 19.40 -6.93 13.27
N ASP A 21 18.36 -7.68 13.67
CA ASP A 21 17.29 -8.08 12.76
C ASP A 21 16.57 -6.86 12.15
N PHE A 22 16.33 -5.83 12.96
CA PHE A 22 15.71 -4.59 12.50
C PHE A 22 16.58 -3.85 11.47
N LEU A 23 17.86 -3.69 11.72
CA LEU A 23 18.80 -3.06 10.80
C LEU A 23 18.89 -3.82 9.48
N ASN A 24 18.96 -5.14 9.51
CA ASN A 24 18.97 -5.98 8.31
C ASN A 24 17.70 -5.81 7.47
N ALA A 25 16.52 -5.72 8.11
CA ALA A 25 15.26 -5.50 7.42
C ALA A 25 15.21 -4.11 6.75
N ALA A 26 15.69 -3.08 7.43
CA ALA A 26 15.74 -1.72 6.89
C ALA A 26 16.70 -1.61 5.69
N GLU A 27 17.88 -2.22 5.78
CA GLU A 27 18.85 -2.27 4.67
C GLU A 27 18.30 -3.04 3.46
N ALA A 28 17.66 -4.19 3.69
CA ALA A 28 17.03 -4.99 2.62
C ALA A 28 15.90 -4.22 1.94
N ARG A 29 15.08 -3.49 2.72
CA ARG A 29 14.03 -2.62 2.18
C ARG A 29 14.62 -1.52 1.31
N THR A 30 15.65 -0.82 1.78
CA THR A 30 16.33 0.24 1.03
C THR A 30 16.93 -0.30 -0.27
N ALA A 31 17.59 -1.44 -0.24
CA ALA A 31 18.16 -2.08 -1.42
C ALA A 31 17.08 -2.47 -2.44
N CYS A 32 15.95 -2.99 -1.97
CA CYS A 32 14.80 -3.34 -2.81
C CYS A 32 14.22 -2.10 -3.52
N ILE A 33 13.99 -1.00 -2.79
CA ILE A 33 13.47 0.27 -3.31
C ILE A 33 14.45 0.83 -4.36
N THR A 34 15.75 0.89 -4.04
CA THR A 34 16.78 1.38 -4.94
C THR A 34 16.85 0.56 -6.24
N ALA A 35 16.78 -0.75 -6.14
CA ALA A 35 16.76 -1.63 -7.31
C ALA A 35 15.54 -1.35 -8.19
N ARG A 36 14.33 -1.25 -7.61
CA ARG A 36 13.09 -0.94 -8.35
C ARG A 36 13.19 0.41 -9.06
N GLN A 37 13.64 1.45 -8.35
CA GLN A 37 13.83 2.79 -8.92
C GLN A 37 14.80 2.80 -10.09
N SER A 38 15.88 2.00 -10.03
CA SER A 38 16.87 1.91 -11.11
C SER A 38 16.34 1.31 -12.41
N TYR A 39 15.31 0.45 -12.33
CA TYR A 39 14.67 -0.12 -13.51
C TYR A 39 13.66 0.83 -14.17
N GLY A 40 13.08 1.76 -13.39
CA GLY A 40 11.95 2.59 -13.83
C GLY A 40 10.69 1.77 -14.11
N VAL A 41 9.62 2.45 -14.47
CA VAL A 41 8.30 1.82 -14.69
C VAL A 41 8.36 0.76 -15.79
N GLU A 42 8.87 1.12 -16.98
CA GLU A 42 8.97 0.18 -18.11
C GLU A 42 9.84 -1.04 -17.79
N GLY A 43 10.97 -0.84 -17.11
CA GLY A 43 11.87 -1.93 -16.73
C GLY A 43 11.25 -2.88 -15.71
N ILE A 44 10.54 -2.36 -14.73
CA ILE A 44 9.80 -3.16 -13.74
C ILE A 44 8.67 -3.94 -14.41
N THR A 45 7.83 -3.29 -15.21
CA THR A 45 6.75 -3.97 -15.96
C THR A 45 7.30 -5.07 -16.85
N HIS A 46 8.41 -4.81 -17.56
CA HIS A 46 9.07 -5.83 -18.37
C HIS A 46 9.60 -7.01 -17.55
N LEU A 47 10.25 -6.73 -16.40
CA LEU A 47 10.81 -7.76 -15.51
C LEU A 47 9.73 -8.69 -14.95
N TYR A 48 8.56 -8.13 -14.61
CA TYR A 48 7.45 -8.86 -13.99
C TYR A 48 6.38 -9.33 -14.99
N ARG A 49 6.58 -9.18 -16.29
CA ARG A 49 5.59 -9.43 -17.35
C ARG A 49 4.84 -10.76 -17.20
N ASP A 50 5.53 -11.85 -16.95
CA ASP A 50 4.89 -13.17 -16.88
C ASP A 50 4.02 -13.30 -15.62
N LEU A 51 4.43 -12.67 -14.51
CA LEU A 51 3.65 -12.60 -13.27
C LEU A 51 2.44 -11.69 -13.42
N LEU A 52 2.59 -10.54 -14.11
CA LEU A 52 1.49 -9.64 -14.42
C LEU A 52 0.42 -10.32 -15.27
N GLN A 53 0.83 -11.08 -16.30
CA GLN A 53 -0.11 -11.87 -17.10
C GLN A 53 -0.82 -12.96 -16.26
N ALA A 54 -0.15 -13.55 -15.27
CA ALA A 54 -0.78 -14.51 -14.36
C ALA A 54 -1.78 -13.82 -13.43
N SER A 55 -1.44 -12.64 -12.91
CA SER A 55 -2.32 -11.79 -12.11
C SER A 55 -3.57 -11.37 -12.89
N ASP A 56 -3.41 -10.91 -14.13
CA ASP A 56 -4.53 -10.54 -15.01
C ASP A 56 -5.51 -11.69 -15.20
N ARG A 57 -5.01 -12.89 -15.47
CA ARG A 57 -5.87 -14.09 -15.61
C ARG A 57 -6.61 -14.38 -14.32
N MET A 58 -5.93 -14.34 -13.17
CA MET A 58 -6.55 -14.56 -11.87
C MET A 58 -7.69 -13.57 -11.61
N TRP A 59 -7.47 -12.27 -11.83
CA TRP A 59 -8.52 -11.27 -11.61
C TRP A 59 -9.71 -11.44 -12.55
N LYS A 60 -9.49 -11.81 -13.81
CA LYS A 60 -10.56 -12.12 -14.76
C LYS A 60 -11.37 -13.36 -14.35
N GLU A 61 -10.71 -14.39 -13.85
CA GLU A 61 -11.34 -15.60 -13.31
C GLU A 61 -12.15 -15.28 -12.04
N VAL A 62 -11.59 -14.51 -11.10
CA VAL A 62 -12.28 -14.02 -9.90
C VAL A 62 -13.55 -13.24 -10.25
N ASN A 63 -13.47 -12.34 -11.22
CA ASN A 63 -14.64 -11.59 -11.69
C ASN A 63 -15.67 -12.47 -12.37
N ALA A 64 -15.24 -13.43 -13.18
CA ALA A 64 -16.15 -14.36 -13.87
C ALA A 64 -16.90 -15.26 -12.87
N GLU A 65 -16.21 -15.73 -11.83
CA GLU A 65 -16.80 -16.58 -10.79
C GLU A 65 -17.74 -15.79 -9.87
N THR A 66 -17.35 -14.58 -9.46
CA THR A 66 -18.18 -13.75 -8.57
C THR A 66 -19.36 -13.12 -9.31
N GLY A 67 -19.17 -12.74 -10.59
CA GLY A 67 -20.13 -11.94 -11.36
C GLY A 67 -20.13 -10.46 -11.00
N LYS A 68 -20.58 -9.60 -11.94
CA LYS A 68 -20.52 -8.11 -11.82
C LYS A 68 -21.19 -7.51 -10.58
N LYS A 69 -22.18 -8.18 -9.99
CA LYS A 69 -22.94 -7.76 -8.81
C LYS A 69 -22.95 -8.85 -7.76
N GLY A 70 -21.95 -9.71 -7.80
CA GLY A 70 -21.82 -10.80 -6.85
C GLY A 70 -21.45 -10.30 -5.44
N PRO A 71 -21.41 -11.19 -4.46
CA PRO A 71 -21.04 -10.85 -3.09
C PRO A 71 -19.58 -10.39 -3.02
N MET A 72 -19.29 -9.57 -2.00
CA MET A 72 -17.96 -9.02 -1.75
C MET A 72 -17.41 -9.54 -0.42
N GLN A 73 -16.09 -9.68 -0.36
CA GLN A 73 -15.33 -9.84 0.88
C GLN A 73 -14.83 -8.47 1.34
N PHE A 74 -14.67 -8.28 2.63
CA PHE A 74 -14.22 -7.01 3.17
C PHE A 74 -12.97 -7.20 4.05
N ALA A 75 -11.84 -6.68 3.59
CA ALA A 75 -10.62 -6.58 4.37
C ALA A 75 -10.64 -5.27 5.15
N THR A 76 -10.51 -5.32 6.47
CA THR A 76 -10.48 -4.12 7.33
C THR A 76 -9.34 -4.17 8.33
N ALA A 77 -8.76 -2.99 8.61
CA ALA A 77 -7.86 -2.76 9.72
C ALA A 77 -8.30 -1.50 10.48
N ASP A 78 -8.49 -1.61 11.79
CA ASP A 78 -8.84 -0.49 12.65
C ASP A 78 -7.56 0.10 13.27
N VAL A 79 -7.33 1.40 13.05
CA VAL A 79 -6.15 2.10 13.54
C VAL A 79 -6.58 3.34 14.33
N THR A 80 -5.88 3.63 15.43
CA THR A 80 -6.00 4.88 16.16
C THR A 80 -4.67 5.62 16.09
N VAL A 81 -4.73 6.86 15.64
CA VAL A 81 -3.56 7.75 15.51
C VAL A 81 -3.68 8.85 16.56
N THR A 82 -2.61 9.10 17.30
CA THR A 82 -2.51 10.18 18.30
C THR A 82 -1.42 11.15 17.90
N GLY A 83 -1.65 12.44 18.15
CA GLY A 83 -0.67 13.49 17.88
C GLY A 83 -0.58 13.93 16.43
N LEU A 84 -1.49 13.49 15.56
CA LEU A 84 -1.61 13.90 14.16
C LEU A 84 -3.09 14.08 13.82
N THR A 85 -3.44 15.14 13.12
CA THR A 85 -4.79 15.39 12.65
C THR A 85 -5.03 14.82 11.24
N ILE A 86 -6.29 14.65 10.85
CA ILE A 86 -6.66 14.24 9.48
C ILE A 86 -6.17 15.28 8.46
N ASP A 87 -6.25 16.57 8.79
CA ASP A 87 -5.85 17.65 7.87
C ASP A 87 -4.34 17.70 7.67
N GLU A 88 -3.54 17.47 8.72
CA GLU A 88 -2.08 17.33 8.61
C GLU A 88 -1.70 16.12 7.75
N LEU A 89 -2.33 14.97 7.98
CA LEU A 89 -2.13 13.78 7.15
C LEU A 89 -2.44 14.07 5.68
N ARG A 90 -3.59 14.65 5.38
CA ARG A 90 -3.99 14.99 3.99
C ARG A 90 -3.08 16.04 3.35
N GLY A 91 -2.63 17.02 4.13
CA GLY A 91 -1.70 18.05 3.65
C GLY A 91 -0.33 17.49 3.26
N ALA A 92 0.13 16.46 3.97
CA ALA A 92 1.41 15.80 3.68
C ALA A 92 1.35 14.82 2.49
N LEU A 93 0.17 14.26 2.21
CA LEU A 93 -0.04 13.20 1.22
C LEU A 93 -0.68 13.73 -0.08
N GLY A 94 -0.21 14.86 -0.59
CA GLY A 94 -0.61 15.34 -1.92
C GLY A 94 -0.12 14.39 -3.04
N PRO A 95 -0.70 14.49 -4.27
CA PRO A 95 -0.33 13.61 -5.40
C PRO A 95 1.17 13.52 -5.67
N ALA A 96 1.87 14.66 -5.64
CA ALA A 96 3.32 14.72 -5.84
C ALA A 96 4.11 13.99 -4.75
N SER A 97 3.65 14.01 -3.49
CA SER A 97 4.27 13.27 -2.39
C SER A 97 4.04 11.78 -2.56
N LEU A 98 2.82 11.37 -2.92
CA LEU A 98 2.50 9.96 -3.16
C LEU A 98 3.35 9.40 -4.30
N SER A 99 3.44 10.03 -5.45
CA SER A 99 4.26 9.56 -6.56
C SER A 99 5.74 9.40 -6.20
N ARG A 100 6.28 10.33 -5.40
CA ARG A 100 7.67 10.26 -4.95
C ARG A 100 7.92 9.16 -3.92
N ASP A 101 7.05 9.04 -2.94
CA ASP A 101 7.30 8.26 -1.72
C ASP A 101 6.60 6.89 -1.72
N TYR A 102 5.74 6.59 -2.70
CA TYR A 102 4.88 5.40 -2.75
C TYR A 102 5.64 4.09 -2.51
N ALA A 103 6.75 3.89 -3.22
CA ALA A 103 7.56 2.69 -3.05
C ALA A 103 8.17 2.56 -1.65
N SER A 104 8.31 3.68 -0.91
CA SER A 104 8.83 3.69 0.45
C SER A 104 7.76 3.48 1.52
N LEU A 105 6.49 3.66 1.19
CA LEU A 105 5.39 3.47 2.12
C LEU A 105 5.17 1.99 2.45
N ASN A 106 5.33 1.10 1.46
CA ASN A 106 5.18 -0.33 1.64
C ASN A 106 6.13 -1.12 0.73
N PRO A 107 6.81 -2.17 1.21
CA PRO A 107 7.62 -3.05 0.36
C PRO A 107 6.85 -3.72 -0.78
N ASP A 108 5.53 -3.82 -0.68
CA ASP A 108 4.67 -4.40 -1.71
C ASP A 108 4.40 -3.43 -2.88
N HIS A 109 4.75 -2.15 -2.73
CA HIS A 109 4.63 -1.15 -3.77
C HIS A 109 5.83 -1.17 -4.73
N TYR A 110 5.57 -1.04 -6.03
CA TYR A 110 6.60 -0.97 -7.06
C TYR A 110 6.74 0.44 -7.62
N PHE A 111 5.63 1.01 -8.10
CA PHE A 111 5.55 2.39 -8.57
C PHE A 111 4.09 2.90 -8.52
N ILE A 112 3.95 4.23 -8.57
CA ILE A 112 2.71 4.94 -8.86
C ILE A 112 3.01 6.20 -9.66
N GLU A 113 2.19 6.47 -10.68
CA GLU A 113 2.30 7.64 -11.54
C GLU A 113 0.93 8.25 -11.79
N GLU A 114 0.86 9.56 -11.99
CA GLU A 114 -0.37 10.20 -12.46
C GLU A 114 -0.64 9.79 -13.92
N ASN A 115 -1.90 9.45 -14.22
CA ASN A 115 -2.34 9.07 -15.56
C ASN A 115 -3.73 9.65 -15.85
N GLY A 116 -3.77 10.79 -16.49
CA GLY A 116 -5.04 11.48 -16.81
C GLY A 116 -5.84 11.81 -15.54
N ASP A 117 -7.05 11.25 -15.43
CA ASP A 117 -7.95 11.49 -14.30
C ASP A 117 -7.69 10.53 -13.09
N GLY A 118 -6.66 9.71 -13.16
CA GLY A 118 -6.35 8.71 -12.14
C GLY A 118 -4.87 8.47 -11.96
N MET A 119 -4.54 7.31 -11.45
CA MET A 119 -3.17 6.87 -11.19
C MET A 119 -2.92 5.52 -11.86
N HIS A 120 -1.70 5.35 -12.36
CA HIS A 120 -1.17 4.08 -12.82
C HIS A 120 -0.22 3.54 -11.74
N ALA A 121 -0.48 2.36 -11.23
CA ALA A 121 0.28 1.78 -10.15
C ALA A 121 0.56 0.29 -10.37
N MET A 122 1.59 -0.19 -9.70
CA MET A 122 1.88 -1.62 -9.58
C MET A 122 2.17 -1.95 -8.13
N GLU A 123 1.42 -2.89 -7.58
CA GLU A 123 1.61 -3.38 -6.21
C GLU A 123 1.22 -4.85 -6.07
N THR A 124 1.70 -5.49 -5.02
CA THR A 124 1.21 -6.80 -4.59
C THR A 124 0.14 -6.60 -3.51
N PHE A 125 -1.08 -7.06 -3.75
CA PHE A 125 -2.13 -7.02 -2.74
C PHE A 125 -1.79 -7.95 -1.56
N GLY A 126 -0.99 -7.41 -0.62
CA GLY A 126 -0.68 -8.01 0.65
C GLY A 126 0.11 -9.31 0.58
N MET A 127 1.40 -9.25 0.31
CA MET A 127 2.37 -10.35 0.47
C MET A 127 2.00 -11.66 -0.27
N TYR A 128 1.04 -11.63 -1.18
CA TYR A 128 0.54 -12.81 -1.85
C TYR A 128 0.75 -12.76 -3.37
N GLY A 129 1.61 -13.62 -3.84
CA GLY A 129 1.70 -13.98 -5.25
C GLY A 129 2.29 -12.91 -6.15
N ALA A 130 1.65 -12.75 -7.29
CA ALA A 130 2.07 -11.85 -8.34
C ALA A 130 1.60 -10.41 -8.07
N PRO A 131 2.39 -9.41 -8.47
CA PRO A 131 1.93 -8.02 -8.46
C PRO A 131 0.80 -7.82 -9.48
N THR A 132 -0.01 -6.80 -9.23
CA THR A 132 -1.04 -6.33 -10.16
C THR A 132 -0.63 -4.95 -10.66
N GLU A 133 -0.62 -4.77 -11.97
CA GLU A 133 -0.47 -3.46 -12.61
C GLU A 133 -1.86 -2.93 -12.95
N MET A 134 -2.18 -1.73 -12.47
CA MET A 134 -3.55 -1.26 -12.47
C MET A 134 -3.67 0.25 -12.64
N HIS A 135 -4.83 0.68 -13.12
CA HIS A 135 -5.29 2.05 -13.02
C HIS A 135 -6.20 2.19 -11.80
N LEU A 136 -5.98 3.28 -11.04
CA LEU A 136 -6.77 3.63 -9.87
C LEU A 136 -7.51 4.94 -10.14
N ILE A 137 -8.80 4.96 -9.84
CA ILE A 137 -9.62 6.17 -9.85
C ILE A 137 -10.10 6.41 -8.43
N ALA A 138 -9.68 7.53 -7.84
CA ALA A 138 -10.10 7.93 -6.51
C ALA A 138 -11.35 8.83 -6.62
N ASP A 139 -12.45 8.39 -6.04
CA ASP A 139 -13.69 9.16 -5.94
C ASP A 139 -14.36 8.89 -4.57
N PRO A 140 -14.20 9.79 -3.59
CA PRO A 140 -14.83 9.65 -2.28
C PRO A 140 -16.36 9.59 -2.31
N ALA A 141 -16.97 10.04 -3.41
CA ALA A 141 -18.41 10.02 -3.60
C ALA A 141 -18.92 8.75 -4.32
N MET A 142 -18.02 7.86 -4.76
CA MET A 142 -18.43 6.65 -5.44
C MET A 142 -19.31 5.77 -4.53
N PRO A 143 -20.39 5.18 -5.06
CA PRO A 143 -21.21 4.26 -4.28
C PRO A 143 -20.41 2.97 -3.96
N VAL A 144 -20.34 2.62 -2.69
CA VAL A 144 -19.77 1.37 -2.21
C VAL A 144 -20.88 0.47 -1.65
N PRO A 145 -20.78 -0.86 -1.77
CA PRO A 145 -21.83 -1.77 -1.35
C PRO A 145 -21.84 -2.03 0.18
N VAL A 146 -21.33 -1.08 0.97
CA VAL A 146 -21.31 -1.13 2.44
C VAL A 146 -21.64 0.24 2.99
N GLU A 147 -22.37 0.26 4.14
CA GLU A 147 -22.67 1.51 4.82
C GLU A 147 -21.46 2.00 5.62
N PRO A 148 -21.20 3.32 5.65
CA PRO A 148 -20.20 3.90 6.52
C PRO A 148 -20.47 3.58 7.99
N ALA A 149 -19.41 3.36 8.76
CA ALA A 149 -19.52 3.17 10.20
C ALA A 149 -20.06 4.44 10.88
N ALA A 150 -20.92 4.26 11.89
CA ALA A 150 -21.57 5.39 12.58
C ALA A 150 -20.54 6.37 13.15
N GLY A 151 -20.65 7.64 12.75
CA GLY A 151 -19.76 8.72 13.18
C GLY A 151 -18.41 8.78 12.45
N TYR A 152 -18.23 7.98 11.39
CA TYR A 152 -17.08 8.06 10.50
C TYR A 152 -17.44 8.82 9.21
N LEU A 153 -16.45 9.47 8.63
CA LEU A 153 -16.52 10.13 7.34
C LEU A 153 -15.76 9.29 6.30
N VAL A 154 -16.32 9.10 5.11
CA VAL A 154 -15.61 8.50 3.99
C VAL A 154 -14.73 9.57 3.36
N LEU A 155 -13.41 9.42 3.43
CA LEU A 155 -12.45 10.34 2.84
C LEU A 155 -11.67 9.72 1.68
N THR A 156 -11.65 8.40 1.58
CA THR A 156 -11.00 7.69 0.48
C THR A 156 -11.93 6.57 0.01
N ALA A 157 -12.34 6.66 -1.23
CA ALA A 157 -12.96 5.57 -1.96
C ALA A 157 -12.37 5.58 -3.38
N GLY A 158 -12.30 4.42 -4.00
CA GLY A 158 -11.73 4.31 -5.34
C GLY A 158 -11.96 2.95 -5.96
N SER A 159 -11.81 2.87 -7.26
CA SER A 159 -11.93 1.66 -8.06
C SER A 159 -10.64 1.35 -8.79
N THR A 160 -10.48 0.10 -9.18
CA THR A 160 -9.29 -0.40 -9.87
C THR A 160 -9.67 -1.15 -11.15
N SER A 161 -8.82 -0.99 -12.16
CA SER A 161 -8.89 -1.77 -13.41
C SER A 161 -7.48 -2.22 -13.82
N LEU A 162 -7.38 -3.34 -14.54
CA LEU A 162 -6.11 -3.82 -15.08
C LEU A 162 -5.52 -2.82 -16.08
N ALA A 163 -4.24 -2.52 -15.95
CA ALA A 163 -3.54 -1.61 -16.87
C ALA A 163 -3.43 -2.20 -18.28
N SER A 164 -3.40 -3.53 -18.41
CA SER A 164 -3.23 -4.24 -19.68
C SER A 164 -4.39 -4.04 -20.66
N ASP A 165 -5.62 -3.95 -20.18
CA ASP A 165 -6.81 -3.90 -21.06
C ASP A 165 -8.02 -3.14 -20.47
N GLY A 166 -7.87 -2.51 -19.31
CA GLY A 166 -8.92 -1.75 -18.64
C GLY A 166 -10.03 -2.61 -18.00
N THR A 167 -9.83 -3.94 -17.89
CA THR A 167 -10.79 -4.80 -17.19
C THR A 167 -10.92 -4.37 -15.74
N GLU A 168 -12.12 -3.98 -15.30
CA GLU A 168 -12.41 -3.70 -13.88
C GLU A 168 -12.15 -4.95 -13.06
N ILE A 169 -11.33 -4.85 -12.00
CA ILE A 169 -11.05 -5.98 -11.11
C ILE A 169 -11.98 -5.98 -9.89
N ASN A 170 -12.85 -4.99 -9.77
CA ASN A 170 -13.81 -4.82 -8.68
C ASN A 170 -13.18 -4.83 -7.27
N VAL A 171 -11.93 -4.45 -7.16
CA VAL A 171 -11.31 -4.13 -5.87
C VAL A 171 -11.57 -2.66 -5.60
N LEU A 172 -12.20 -2.37 -4.46
CA LEU A 172 -12.62 -1.01 -4.10
C LEU A 172 -11.94 -0.60 -2.80
N ALA A 173 -11.20 0.51 -2.81
CA ALA A 173 -10.74 1.14 -1.58
C ALA A 173 -11.91 1.82 -0.87
N PHE A 174 -11.94 1.75 0.46
CA PHE A 174 -12.98 2.36 1.29
C PHE A 174 -12.46 2.68 2.68
N HIS A 175 -11.84 3.84 2.84
CA HIS A 175 -11.29 4.26 4.13
C HIS A 175 -12.18 5.30 4.79
N GLN A 176 -12.45 5.10 6.07
CA GLN A 176 -13.35 5.90 6.86
C GLN A 176 -12.62 6.48 8.06
N TYR A 177 -12.81 7.77 8.33
CA TYR A 177 -12.08 8.52 9.34
C TYR A 177 -13.02 9.14 10.37
N LYS A 178 -12.60 9.15 11.62
CA LYS A 178 -13.33 9.78 12.73
C LYS A 178 -12.36 10.65 13.53
N PRO A 179 -12.55 11.98 13.56
CA PRO A 179 -11.76 12.86 14.41
C PRO A 179 -11.90 12.48 15.89
N LEU A 180 -10.80 12.58 16.64
CA LEU A 180 -10.71 12.43 18.08
C LEU A 180 -10.11 13.70 18.68
N GLU A 181 -10.16 13.86 20.02
CA GLU A 181 -9.63 15.02 20.73
C GLU A 181 -8.12 15.24 20.46
N ASN A 182 -7.34 14.15 20.40
CA ASN A 182 -5.90 14.20 20.14
C ASN A 182 -5.52 13.24 19.02
N GLY A 183 -6.08 13.46 17.81
CA GLY A 183 -5.80 12.63 16.66
C GLY A 183 -7.04 12.16 15.94
N PHE A 184 -7.06 10.91 15.47
CA PHE A 184 -8.21 10.32 14.77
C PHE A 184 -8.21 8.79 14.83
N ALA A 185 -9.38 8.20 14.64
CA ALA A 185 -9.54 6.79 14.33
C ALA A 185 -9.77 6.60 12.83
N VAL A 186 -9.24 5.55 12.25
CA VAL A 186 -9.47 5.18 10.85
C VAL A 186 -9.85 3.71 10.74
N LYS A 187 -10.84 3.44 9.90
CA LYS A 187 -11.14 2.11 9.40
C LYS A 187 -10.60 2.03 7.98
N LEU A 188 -9.45 1.42 7.84
CA LEU A 188 -8.89 1.09 6.53
C LEU A 188 -9.71 -0.07 5.97
N GLY A 189 -10.15 0.03 4.75
CA GLY A 189 -10.99 -0.99 4.15
C GLY A 189 -10.72 -1.17 2.67
N SER A 190 -10.79 -2.42 2.23
CA SER A 190 -10.84 -2.79 0.82
C SER A 190 -11.89 -3.87 0.62
N LEU A 191 -12.69 -3.72 -0.42
CA LEU A 191 -13.68 -4.70 -0.83
C LEU A 191 -13.12 -5.49 -2.01
N TYR A 192 -13.35 -6.79 -1.98
CA TYR A 192 -12.91 -7.75 -2.99
C TYR A 192 -14.07 -8.59 -3.48
N PRO A 193 -14.11 -9.00 -4.76
CA PRO A 193 -15.03 -10.04 -5.22
C PRO A 193 -14.95 -11.29 -4.34
N ALA A 194 -16.06 -11.96 -4.08
CA ALA A 194 -16.10 -13.11 -3.15
C ALA A 194 -15.19 -14.27 -3.53
N ALA A 195 -14.90 -14.45 -4.81
CA ALA A 195 -13.98 -15.48 -5.29
C ALA A 195 -12.49 -15.15 -5.12
N THR A 196 -12.16 -13.93 -4.62
CA THR A 196 -10.77 -13.56 -4.36
C THR A 196 -10.13 -14.51 -3.36
N PRO A 197 -8.92 -15.03 -3.62
CA PRO A 197 -8.21 -15.90 -2.69
C PRO A 197 -8.09 -15.28 -1.30
N GLN A 198 -8.42 -16.05 -0.25
CA GLN A 198 -8.43 -15.56 1.13
C GLN A 198 -7.09 -14.99 1.57
N GLN A 199 -5.98 -15.52 1.05
CA GLN A 199 -4.63 -15.03 1.36
C GLN A 199 -4.43 -13.58 0.90
N ILE A 200 -5.01 -13.18 -0.23
CA ILE A 200 -4.97 -11.79 -0.72
C ILE A 200 -5.73 -10.89 0.26
N VAL A 201 -6.97 -11.28 0.61
CA VAL A 201 -7.84 -10.51 1.50
C VAL A 201 -7.21 -10.32 2.88
N GLU A 202 -6.68 -11.41 3.48
CA GLU A 202 -6.02 -11.35 4.80
C GLU A 202 -4.66 -10.63 4.73
N GLY A 203 -3.87 -10.87 3.70
CA GLY A 203 -2.59 -10.19 3.51
C GLY A 203 -2.76 -8.68 3.32
N HIS A 204 -3.81 -8.26 2.63
CA HIS A 204 -4.05 -6.83 2.39
C HIS A 204 -4.42 -6.04 3.66
N LYS A 205 -4.95 -6.68 4.70
CA LYS A 205 -5.13 -6.03 6.01
C LYS A 205 -3.79 -5.59 6.61
N ILE A 206 -2.77 -6.43 6.49
CA ILE A 206 -1.41 -6.14 6.96
C ILE A 206 -0.77 -5.07 6.05
N HIS A 207 -0.95 -5.21 4.74
CA HIS A 207 -0.49 -4.25 3.74
C HIS A 207 -1.00 -2.83 4.06
N MET A 208 -2.31 -2.64 4.18
CA MET A 208 -2.93 -1.35 4.54
C MET A 208 -2.42 -0.80 5.87
N ALA A 209 -2.21 -1.65 6.88
CA ALA A 209 -1.71 -1.21 8.18
C ALA A 209 -0.26 -0.71 8.11
N ILE A 210 0.61 -1.38 7.33
CA ILE A 210 2.01 -0.97 7.11
C ILE A 210 2.05 0.33 6.33
N GLU A 211 1.34 0.40 5.21
CA GLU A 211 1.26 1.58 4.36
C GLU A 211 0.77 2.80 5.15
N PHE A 212 -0.36 2.65 5.84
CA PHE A 212 -0.96 3.74 6.60
C PHE A 212 -0.08 4.23 7.75
N ARG A 213 0.60 3.31 8.45
CA ARG A 213 1.61 3.67 9.44
C ARG A 213 2.71 4.53 8.81
N SER A 214 3.28 4.08 7.69
CA SER A 214 4.33 4.81 6.97
C SER A 214 3.85 6.19 6.49
N MET A 215 2.59 6.30 6.05
CA MET A 215 1.95 7.58 5.71
C MET A 215 1.87 8.52 6.90
N CYS A 216 1.47 8.03 8.08
CA CYS A 216 1.40 8.83 9.30
C CYS A 216 2.79 9.29 9.77
N GLU A 217 3.79 8.41 9.72
CA GLU A 217 5.18 8.72 10.07
C GLU A 217 5.77 9.78 9.12
N LEU A 218 5.50 9.67 7.82
CA LEU A 218 5.87 10.68 6.83
C LEU A 218 5.22 12.04 7.13
N ALA A 219 3.91 12.05 7.42
CA ALA A 219 3.17 13.27 7.73
C ALA A 219 3.64 13.93 9.04
N ALA A 220 4.00 13.15 10.05
CA ALA A 220 4.54 13.61 11.30
C ALA A 220 6.02 14.06 11.24
N GLY A 221 6.68 13.89 10.09
CA GLY A 221 8.11 14.19 9.93
C GLY A 221 9.03 13.27 10.74
N VAL A 222 8.55 12.07 11.08
CA VAL A 222 9.37 11.04 11.72
C VAL A 222 10.33 10.47 10.68
N ASP A 223 11.63 10.61 10.96
CA ASP A 223 12.68 10.13 10.03
C ASP A 223 13.08 8.70 10.41
N ASP A 224 12.62 7.73 9.65
CA ASP A 224 12.93 6.31 9.85
C ASP A 224 14.30 5.88 9.29
N GLY A 225 15.24 6.83 9.14
CA GLY A 225 16.58 6.55 8.62
C GLY A 225 16.76 6.97 7.15
N PRO A 226 17.87 6.62 6.50
CA PRO A 226 18.25 7.17 5.21
C PRO A 226 17.21 6.85 4.13
N ARG A 227 16.40 7.84 3.77
CA ARG A 227 15.61 7.80 2.53
C ARG A 227 16.59 7.88 1.36
N PRO A 228 16.37 7.10 0.29
CA PRO A 228 17.21 7.25 -0.90
C PRO A 228 17.16 8.70 -1.36
N ALA A 229 18.33 9.27 -1.62
CA ALA A 229 18.44 10.62 -2.13
C ALA A 229 17.63 10.74 -3.41
N SER A 230 16.69 11.70 -3.46
CA SER A 230 16.00 12.03 -4.70
C SER A 230 17.05 12.27 -5.78
N CYS A 231 16.99 11.56 -6.90
CA CYS A 231 17.78 11.90 -8.07
C CYS A 231 17.42 13.33 -8.46
N SER A 232 18.26 14.30 -8.03
CA SER A 232 18.16 15.65 -8.54
C SER A 232 18.51 15.57 -10.03
N GLU A 233 17.54 15.89 -10.87
CA GLU A 233 17.77 16.18 -12.27
C GLU A 233 18.92 17.19 -12.36
N SER A 234 20.07 16.73 -12.78
CA SER A 234 21.15 17.62 -13.24
C SER A 234 20.87 17.88 -14.71
N ALA A 235 20.60 19.15 -14.98
CA ALA A 235 20.41 19.77 -16.27
C ALA A 235 21.51 19.46 -17.30
#